data_604c7c1407c0343544ad44a032b23066
#
_entry.id   604c7c1407c0343544ad44a032b23066
#
_cell.length_a   1.000
_cell.length_b   1.000
_cell.length_c   1.000
_cell.angle_alpha   90.00
_cell.angle_beta   90.00
_cell.angle_gamma   90.00
#
_symmetry.space_group_name_H-M   'P 1'
#
loop_
_entity.id
_entity.type
_entity.pdbx_description
1 polymer ?
#
loop_
_entity_poly.entity_id
_entity_poly.type
_entity_poly.pdbx_seq_one_letter_code
_entity_poly.pdbx_strand_id
1 'polypeptide(L)'
;MRTIEAHVEFVNPPEYTVVLDTIEKVGRTCYKSENLITEDSAEGFVRRLIQRGHEAMIEHASVTLRFFNDRGISHEEVRHRIASFAQESTRYCNYSKDKFDGEVTYIDIERGMELDGTVSKLDEKTKLAIYHEWLRACLDAEEHYMKMLALGATPQIARSVLNNSTKTEICITMNFREWRHFIALRNDPAAHPQIREVAQQALDMLYKKYPVFFEQFVKEA
;
A
#
# COMPACT_ATOMS: atom_id res chain seq x y z
N MET A 1 17.14 6.39 16.44
CA MET A 1 16.56 5.64 15.30
C MET A 1 15.45 4.73 15.78
N ARG A 2 14.33 4.72 15.11
CA ARG A 2 13.16 3.89 15.40
C ARG A 2 12.87 2.96 14.22
N THR A 3 12.47 1.73 14.46
CA THR A 3 11.93 0.81 13.44
C THR A 3 10.46 0.53 13.71
N ILE A 4 9.68 0.34 12.65
CA ILE A 4 8.29 -0.09 12.70
C ILE A 4 8.02 -1.13 11.61
N GLU A 5 7.03 -1.97 11.80
CA GLU A 5 6.51 -2.85 10.76
C GLU A 5 5.73 -2.05 9.71
N ALA A 6 5.78 -2.51 8.47
CA ALA A 6 4.92 -1.97 7.41
C ALA A 6 3.45 -2.31 7.70
N HIS A 7 2.54 -1.36 7.47
CA HIS A 7 1.11 -1.60 7.67
C HIS A 7 0.23 -0.74 6.77
N VAL A 8 -1.04 -1.09 6.69
CA VAL A 8 -2.04 -0.43 5.83
C VAL A 8 -3.27 -0.07 6.65
N GLU A 9 -3.87 1.09 6.35
CA GLU A 9 -5.08 1.57 6.99
C GLU A 9 -6.10 2.08 5.97
N PHE A 10 -7.39 2.01 6.28
CA PHE A 10 -8.41 2.73 5.53
C PHE A 10 -8.41 4.22 5.85
N VAL A 11 -8.66 5.04 4.82
CA VAL A 11 -8.95 6.47 4.99
C VAL A 11 -10.41 6.72 4.64
N ASN A 12 -11.28 6.78 5.64
CA ASN A 12 -12.71 7.05 5.48
C ASN A 12 -13.39 6.23 4.36
N PRO A 13 -13.40 4.88 4.45
CA PRO A 13 -13.89 4.02 3.39
C PRO A 13 -15.43 4.12 3.26
N PRO A 14 -15.98 4.16 2.02
CA PRO A 14 -17.42 4.16 1.83
C PRO A 14 -18.07 2.87 2.34
N GLU A 15 -19.37 2.92 2.66
CA GLU A 15 -20.10 1.73 3.04
C GLU A 15 -20.30 0.77 1.86
N TYR A 16 -20.24 -0.53 2.13
CA TYR A 16 -20.30 -1.57 1.09
C TYR A 16 -21.57 -1.49 0.26
N THR A 17 -22.71 -1.30 0.90
CA THR A 17 -24.02 -1.15 0.24
C THR A 17 -24.05 0.06 -0.71
N VAL A 18 -23.48 1.20 -0.28
CA VAL A 18 -23.40 2.41 -1.11
C VAL A 18 -22.56 2.17 -2.36
N VAL A 19 -21.46 1.44 -2.23
CA VAL A 19 -20.60 1.06 -3.37
C VAL A 19 -21.37 0.16 -4.35
N LEU A 20 -22.03 -0.87 -3.85
CA LEU A 20 -22.80 -1.81 -4.66
C LEU A 20 -23.94 -1.11 -5.42
N ASP A 21 -24.72 -0.30 -4.72
CA ASP A 21 -25.83 0.47 -5.29
C ASP A 21 -25.37 1.43 -6.38
N THR A 22 -24.26 2.10 -6.16
CA THR A 22 -23.66 3.03 -7.15
C THR A 22 -23.32 2.26 -8.44
N ILE A 23 -22.62 1.13 -8.31
CA ILE A 23 -22.17 0.33 -9.45
C ILE A 23 -23.36 -0.31 -10.17
N GLU A 24 -24.37 -0.79 -9.44
CA GLU A 24 -25.58 -1.35 -10.07
C GLU A 24 -26.32 -0.27 -10.86
N LYS A 25 -26.59 0.90 -10.27
CA LYS A 25 -27.26 2.00 -10.97
C LYS A 25 -26.54 2.39 -12.26
N VAL A 26 -25.21 2.55 -12.19
CA VAL A 26 -24.40 2.86 -13.38
C VAL A 26 -24.44 1.73 -14.39
N GLY A 27 -24.26 0.48 -13.98
CA GLY A 27 -24.26 -0.66 -14.88
C GLY A 27 -25.61 -0.91 -15.56
N ARG A 28 -26.72 -0.68 -14.87
CA ARG A 28 -28.08 -0.81 -15.41
C ARG A 28 -28.37 0.23 -16.50
N THR A 29 -27.74 1.39 -16.44
CA THR A 29 -27.87 2.44 -17.46
C THR A 29 -27.52 1.94 -18.87
N CYS A 30 -26.50 1.07 -18.98
CA CYS A 30 -26.05 0.55 -20.28
C CYS A 30 -27.11 -0.28 -21.01
N TYR A 31 -28.00 -0.93 -20.27
CA TYR A 31 -29.02 -1.83 -20.81
C TYR A 31 -30.46 -1.31 -20.57
N LYS A 32 -30.59 -0.10 -19.99
CA LYS A 32 -31.90 0.46 -19.61
C LYS A 32 -32.73 -0.52 -18.78
N SER A 33 -32.10 -1.14 -17.82
CA SER A 33 -32.66 -2.20 -16.96
C SER A 33 -32.83 -1.76 -15.50
N GLU A 34 -33.02 -0.49 -15.26
CA GLU A 34 -33.20 0.11 -13.93
C GLU A 34 -34.41 -0.46 -13.19
N ASN A 35 -35.43 -0.90 -13.95
CA ASN A 35 -36.62 -1.57 -13.41
C ASN A 35 -36.34 -2.94 -12.78
N LEU A 36 -35.15 -3.48 -12.94
CA LEU A 36 -34.71 -4.75 -12.34
C LEU A 36 -33.92 -4.53 -11.02
N ILE A 37 -33.75 -3.30 -10.57
CA ILE A 37 -33.13 -2.98 -9.26
C ILE A 37 -34.12 -3.38 -8.16
N THR A 38 -33.63 -4.21 -7.24
CA THR A 38 -34.34 -4.61 -6.02
C THR A 38 -33.40 -4.45 -4.82
N GLU A 39 -33.94 -4.58 -3.61
CA GLU A 39 -33.16 -4.41 -2.36
C GLU A 39 -31.89 -5.29 -2.32
N ASP A 40 -31.94 -6.52 -2.88
CA ASP A 40 -30.86 -7.50 -2.81
C ASP A 40 -30.16 -7.73 -4.18
N SER A 41 -30.47 -6.94 -5.22
CA SER A 41 -29.96 -7.24 -6.58
C SER A 41 -28.50 -6.86 -6.81
N ALA A 42 -27.98 -5.88 -6.08
CA ALA A 42 -26.73 -5.20 -6.37
C ALA A 42 -25.50 -6.11 -6.30
N GLU A 43 -25.34 -6.92 -5.25
CA GLU A 43 -24.16 -7.78 -5.11
C GLU A 43 -24.09 -8.85 -6.19
N GLY A 44 -25.23 -9.52 -6.47
CA GLY A 44 -25.33 -10.51 -7.54
C GLY A 44 -25.09 -9.88 -8.93
N PHE A 45 -25.50 -8.64 -9.12
CA PHE A 45 -25.23 -7.90 -10.35
C PHE A 45 -23.73 -7.60 -10.53
N VAL A 46 -23.09 -7.04 -9.51
CA VAL A 46 -21.65 -6.74 -9.51
C VAL A 46 -20.82 -8.01 -9.75
N ARG A 47 -21.14 -9.10 -9.05
CA ARG A 47 -20.47 -10.39 -9.25
C ARG A 47 -20.52 -10.86 -10.70
N ARG A 48 -21.67 -10.75 -11.36
CA ARG A 48 -21.81 -11.09 -12.79
C ARG A 48 -21.02 -10.16 -13.71
N LEU A 49 -20.90 -8.86 -13.40
CA LEU A 49 -20.08 -7.92 -14.17
C LEU A 49 -18.62 -8.36 -14.14
N ILE A 50 -18.10 -8.65 -12.95
CA ILE A 50 -16.71 -9.09 -12.75
C ILE A 50 -16.44 -10.42 -13.47
N GLN A 51 -17.32 -11.43 -13.30
CA GLN A 51 -17.19 -12.74 -13.95
C GLN A 51 -17.19 -12.66 -15.47
N ARG A 52 -17.85 -11.67 -16.05
CA ARG A 52 -17.91 -11.43 -17.50
C ARG A 52 -16.82 -10.50 -18.02
N GLY A 53 -15.94 -10.00 -17.15
CA GLY A 53 -14.91 -9.03 -17.52
C GLY A 53 -15.45 -7.61 -17.84
N HIS A 54 -16.69 -7.31 -17.46
CA HIS A 54 -17.31 -5.99 -17.67
C HIS A 54 -16.87 -5.01 -16.55
N GLU A 55 -15.57 -4.88 -16.36
CA GLU A 55 -14.99 -4.16 -15.20
C GLU A 55 -15.06 -2.64 -15.32
N ALA A 56 -15.42 -2.07 -16.46
CA ALA A 56 -15.58 -0.62 -16.58
C ALA A 56 -16.60 -0.04 -15.57
N MET A 57 -17.61 -0.83 -15.19
CA MET A 57 -18.63 -0.37 -14.23
C MET A 57 -18.08 -0.21 -12.82
N ILE A 58 -17.13 -1.03 -12.42
CA ILE A 58 -16.52 -0.95 -11.08
C ILE A 58 -15.47 0.18 -10.95
N GLU A 59 -15.24 0.93 -12.03
CA GLU A 59 -14.44 2.16 -11.98
C GLU A 59 -15.21 3.34 -11.34
N HIS A 60 -16.53 3.25 -11.20
CA HIS A 60 -17.38 4.32 -10.68
C HIS A 60 -17.45 4.42 -9.16
N ALA A 61 -16.69 3.59 -8.45
CA ALA A 61 -16.50 3.72 -7.00
C ALA A 61 -15.01 3.60 -6.67
N SER A 62 -14.59 4.33 -5.63
CA SER A 62 -13.19 4.42 -5.22
C SER A 62 -13.05 4.26 -3.72
N VAL A 63 -11.90 3.79 -3.29
CA VAL A 63 -11.51 3.71 -1.88
C VAL A 63 -10.07 4.21 -1.71
N THR A 64 -9.80 4.81 -0.55
CA THR A 64 -8.47 5.31 -0.19
C THR A 64 -7.87 4.44 0.90
N LEU A 65 -6.68 3.93 0.65
CA LEU A 65 -5.83 3.30 1.66
C LEU A 65 -4.64 4.20 1.98
N ARG A 66 -4.14 4.13 3.20
CA ARG A 66 -2.87 4.72 3.63
C ARG A 66 -1.91 3.60 3.91
N PHE A 67 -0.76 3.64 3.26
CA PHE A 67 0.34 2.71 3.44
C PHE A 67 1.42 3.36 4.29
N PHE A 68 1.92 2.63 5.28
CA PHE A 68 3.10 2.93 6.06
C PHE A 68 4.17 1.93 5.63
N ASN A 69 5.02 2.35 4.73
CA ASN A 69 6.06 1.50 4.12
C ASN A 69 7.35 2.30 3.91
N ASP A 70 8.34 1.69 3.31
CA ASP A 70 9.58 2.37 2.99
C ASP A 70 9.50 3.15 1.66
N ARG A 71 10.47 4.01 1.45
CA ARG A 71 10.52 4.84 0.25
C ARG A 71 10.81 4.03 -1.02
N GLY A 72 11.53 2.92 -0.92
CA GLY A 72 11.77 2.01 -2.05
C GLY A 72 10.47 1.45 -2.58
N ILE A 73 9.61 0.97 -1.67
CA ILE A 73 8.30 0.40 -1.99
C ILE A 73 7.35 1.47 -2.57
N SER A 74 7.37 2.68 -2.03
CA SER A 74 6.53 3.75 -2.57
C SER A 74 6.82 4.09 -4.03
N HIS A 75 8.04 3.85 -4.53
CA HIS A 75 8.38 4.00 -5.95
C HIS A 75 7.70 2.97 -6.85
N GLU A 76 7.35 1.80 -6.32
CA GLU A 76 6.57 0.80 -7.04
C GLU A 76 5.06 1.11 -7.02
N GLU A 77 4.55 1.64 -5.92
CA GLU A 77 3.15 2.03 -5.77
C GLU A 77 2.76 3.13 -6.76
N VAL A 78 3.57 4.16 -6.91
CA VAL A 78 3.29 5.27 -7.84
C VAL A 78 3.39 4.89 -9.32
N ARG A 79 3.72 3.65 -9.66
CA ARG A 79 3.64 3.12 -11.03
C ARG A 79 2.21 2.82 -11.47
N HIS A 80 1.28 2.73 -10.54
CA HIS A 80 -0.16 2.60 -10.79
C HIS A 80 -0.74 3.97 -11.15
N ARG A 81 -0.94 4.23 -12.47
CA ARG A 81 -1.22 5.59 -12.97
C ARG A 81 -2.70 5.99 -12.89
N ILE A 82 -3.61 5.04 -12.73
CA ILE A 82 -5.05 5.30 -12.52
C ILE A 82 -5.31 5.46 -11.03
N ALA A 83 -4.57 6.36 -10.39
CA ALA A 83 -4.60 6.59 -8.97
C ALA A 83 -4.27 8.03 -8.62
N SER A 84 -4.68 8.45 -7.42
CA SER A 84 -4.26 9.70 -6.80
C SER A 84 -3.37 9.39 -5.59
N PHE A 85 -2.30 10.16 -5.43
CA PHE A 85 -1.29 9.94 -4.40
C PHE A 85 -1.08 11.19 -3.55
N ALA A 86 -1.00 11.00 -2.22
CA ALA A 86 -0.54 12.01 -1.29
C ALA A 86 0.50 11.37 -0.36
N GLN A 87 1.75 11.77 -0.51
CA GLN A 87 2.88 11.16 0.19
C GLN A 87 3.55 12.12 1.16
N GLU A 88 4.00 11.61 2.32
CA GLU A 88 4.85 12.33 3.27
C GLU A 88 6.07 12.92 2.57
N SER A 89 6.26 14.23 2.74
CA SER A 89 7.30 14.97 2.05
C SER A 89 8.52 15.18 2.92
N THR A 90 9.61 14.49 2.63
CA THR A 90 10.92 14.71 3.28
C THR A 90 11.54 16.09 2.99
N ARG A 91 10.90 16.92 2.13
CA ARG A 91 11.31 18.33 1.97
C ARG A 91 10.82 19.19 3.13
N TYR A 92 9.64 18.88 3.66
CA TYR A 92 8.98 19.65 4.71
C TYR A 92 9.04 18.98 6.09
N CYS A 93 9.13 17.66 6.13
CA CYS A 93 9.28 16.90 7.36
C CYS A 93 10.73 16.99 7.83
N ASN A 94 10.91 17.64 8.99
CA ASN A 94 12.20 17.73 9.65
C ASN A 94 12.21 16.76 10.83
N TYR A 95 12.89 15.65 10.68
CA TYR A 95 12.91 14.55 11.65
C TYR A 95 13.67 14.88 12.96
N SER A 96 14.40 16.02 13.02
CA SER A 96 14.98 16.49 14.27
C SER A 96 13.99 17.19 15.21
N LYS A 97 12.72 17.34 14.81
CA LYS A 97 11.70 18.02 15.61
C LYS A 97 10.95 17.07 16.52
N ASP A 98 10.42 17.60 17.64
CA ASP A 98 9.70 16.84 18.68
C ASP A 98 8.55 15.99 18.14
N LYS A 99 7.83 16.47 17.11
CA LYS A 99 6.75 15.70 16.46
C LYS A 99 7.21 14.39 15.79
N PHE A 100 8.51 14.20 15.65
CA PHE A 100 9.16 12.99 15.14
C PHE A 100 10.10 12.38 16.19
N ASP A 101 9.94 12.75 17.46
CA ASP A 101 10.76 12.29 18.58
C ASP A 101 12.28 12.57 18.40
N GLY A 102 12.65 13.48 17.48
CA GLY A 102 14.03 13.79 17.15
C GLY A 102 14.79 12.66 16.47
N GLU A 103 14.10 11.72 15.81
CA GLU A 103 14.71 10.57 15.14
C GLU A 103 14.10 10.26 13.79
N VAL A 104 14.84 9.51 12.96
CA VAL A 104 14.34 8.95 11.70
C VAL A 104 13.69 7.60 11.97
N THR A 105 12.50 7.38 11.41
CA THR A 105 11.83 6.08 11.45
C THR A 105 12.15 5.29 10.17
N TYR A 106 12.42 4.01 10.31
CA TYR A 106 12.68 3.06 9.23
C TYR A 106 11.66 1.92 9.26
N ILE A 107 11.36 1.35 8.10
CA ILE A 107 10.58 0.13 8.00
C ILE A 107 11.49 -1.06 8.21
N ASP A 108 11.13 -1.94 9.14
CA ASP A 108 11.86 -3.17 9.42
C ASP A 108 11.85 -4.10 8.20
N ILE A 109 12.98 -4.74 7.91
CA ILE A 109 13.12 -5.65 6.76
C ILE A 109 12.87 -7.12 7.11
N GLU A 110 12.65 -7.47 8.38
CA GLU A 110 12.55 -8.86 8.84
C GLU A 110 11.46 -9.62 8.08
N ARG A 111 10.25 -9.03 7.99
CA ARG A 111 9.17 -9.64 7.24
C ARG A 111 9.47 -9.77 5.74
N GLY A 112 10.14 -8.79 5.16
CA GLY A 112 10.62 -8.86 3.77
C GLY A 112 11.62 -10.01 3.57
N MET A 113 12.53 -10.21 4.51
CA MET A 113 13.50 -11.32 4.48
C MET A 113 12.80 -12.69 4.57
N GLU A 114 11.75 -12.84 5.37
CA GLU A 114 10.95 -14.06 5.44
C GLU A 114 10.22 -14.37 4.12
N LEU A 115 9.71 -13.35 3.46
CA LEU A 115 8.99 -13.48 2.19
C LEU A 115 9.91 -13.65 0.97
N ASP A 116 11.20 -13.31 1.10
CA ASP A 116 12.17 -13.50 0.02
C ASP A 116 12.52 -14.98 -0.17
N GLY A 117 12.33 -15.47 -1.38
CA GLY A 117 12.52 -16.90 -1.69
C GLY A 117 13.97 -17.40 -1.57
N THR A 118 14.94 -16.50 -1.47
CA THR A 118 16.37 -16.80 -1.31
C THR A 118 16.80 -16.61 0.15
N VAL A 119 16.54 -15.42 0.69
CA VAL A 119 16.96 -15.05 2.05
C VAL A 119 16.29 -15.91 3.12
N SER A 120 15.02 -16.26 2.92
CA SER A 120 14.27 -17.13 3.86
C SER A 120 14.91 -18.51 4.08
N LYS A 121 15.70 -19.01 3.12
CA LYS A 121 16.37 -20.30 3.17
C LYS A 121 17.77 -20.27 3.78
N LEU A 122 18.30 -19.09 4.09
CA LEU A 122 19.59 -18.95 4.73
C LEU A 122 19.52 -19.39 6.20
N ASP A 123 20.67 -19.74 6.77
CA ASP A 123 20.77 -20.03 8.20
C ASP A 123 20.59 -18.76 9.05
N GLU A 124 20.14 -18.93 10.28
CA GLU A 124 19.80 -17.81 11.18
C GLU A 124 20.99 -16.88 11.45
N LYS A 125 22.22 -17.40 11.49
CA LYS A 125 23.41 -16.57 11.69
C LYS A 125 23.62 -15.62 10.51
N THR A 126 23.42 -16.12 9.30
CA THR A 126 23.53 -15.33 8.07
C THR A 126 22.41 -14.30 7.98
N LYS A 127 21.17 -14.67 8.30
CA LYS A 127 20.04 -13.72 8.36
C LYS A 127 20.29 -12.59 9.35
N LEU A 128 20.77 -12.95 10.55
CA LEU A 128 21.11 -11.96 11.58
C LEU A 128 22.24 -11.02 11.12
N ALA A 129 23.23 -11.53 10.40
CA ALA A 129 24.31 -10.71 9.84
C ALA A 129 23.79 -9.73 8.78
N ILE A 130 22.87 -10.15 7.89
CA ILE A 130 22.21 -9.28 6.93
C ILE A 130 21.42 -8.18 7.65
N TYR A 131 20.63 -8.53 8.65
CA TYR A 131 19.86 -7.58 9.44
C TYR A 131 20.75 -6.55 10.14
N HIS A 132 21.87 -6.97 10.72
CA HIS A 132 22.82 -6.06 11.36
C HIS A 132 23.50 -5.11 10.38
N GLU A 133 23.81 -5.53 9.14
CA GLU A 133 24.35 -4.64 8.11
C GLU A 133 23.33 -3.59 7.70
N TRP A 134 22.06 -3.99 7.50
CA TRP A 134 20.97 -3.06 7.24
C TRP A 134 20.81 -2.05 8.38
N LEU A 135 20.79 -2.53 9.63
CA LEU A 135 20.63 -1.69 10.83
C LEU A 135 21.74 -0.63 10.93
N ARG A 136 23.01 -1.03 10.68
CA ARG A 136 24.14 -0.09 10.68
C ARG A 136 24.00 0.96 9.58
N ALA A 137 23.63 0.57 8.39
CA ALA A 137 23.42 1.51 7.29
C ALA A 137 22.31 2.54 7.60
N CYS A 138 21.24 2.12 8.30
CA CYS A 138 20.18 3.02 8.74
C CYS A 138 20.65 3.99 9.83
N LEU A 139 21.42 3.52 10.82
CA LEU A 139 22.02 4.34 11.85
C LEU A 139 22.99 5.39 11.28
N ASP A 140 23.84 4.99 10.36
CA ASP A 140 24.78 5.91 9.68
C ASP A 140 24.03 6.98 8.89
N ALA A 141 22.97 6.60 8.18
CA ALA A 141 22.14 7.54 7.42
C ALA A 141 21.46 8.58 8.32
N GLU A 142 20.90 8.14 9.46
CA GLU A 142 20.30 9.04 10.44
C GLU A 142 21.35 9.99 11.05
N GLU A 143 22.51 9.47 11.46
CA GLU A 143 23.58 10.27 12.03
C GLU A 143 24.00 11.40 11.07
N HIS A 144 24.21 11.06 9.80
CA HIS A 144 24.57 12.05 8.79
C HIS A 144 23.46 13.06 8.51
N TYR A 145 22.20 12.62 8.47
CA TYR A 145 21.04 13.49 8.33
C TYR A 145 20.98 14.51 9.45
N MET A 146 21.09 14.06 10.71
CA MET A 146 21.05 14.94 11.88
C MET A 146 22.25 15.90 11.93
N LYS A 147 23.45 15.44 11.58
CA LYS A 147 24.65 16.30 11.46
C LYS A 147 24.47 17.39 10.41
N MET A 148 23.90 17.06 9.25
CA MET A 148 23.65 18.05 8.19
C MET A 148 22.68 19.12 8.67
N LEU A 149 21.59 18.73 9.36
CA LEU A 149 20.65 19.69 9.97
C LEU A 149 21.31 20.58 11.02
N ALA A 150 22.14 20.01 11.90
CA ALA A 150 22.88 20.76 12.93
C ALA A 150 23.87 21.77 12.32
N LEU A 151 24.42 21.47 11.14
CA LEU A 151 25.28 22.38 10.37
C LEU A 151 24.49 23.46 9.61
N GLY A 152 23.15 23.45 9.68
CA GLY A 152 22.28 24.44 9.05
C GLY A 152 21.73 24.05 7.69
N ALA A 153 21.90 22.79 7.26
CA ALA A 153 21.24 22.32 6.04
C ALA A 153 19.71 22.28 6.21
N THR A 154 18.98 22.58 5.14
CA THR A 154 17.52 22.40 5.15
C THR A 154 17.17 20.92 5.05
N PRO A 155 15.98 20.48 5.53
CA PRO A 155 15.53 19.09 5.39
C PRO A 155 15.58 18.59 3.93
N GLN A 156 15.26 19.46 2.96
CA GLN A 156 15.29 19.10 1.53
C GLN A 156 16.69 18.76 0.99
N ILE A 157 17.75 19.25 1.63
CA ILE A 157 19.14 18.90 1.32
C ILE A 157 19.57 17.72 2.18
N ALA A 158 19.32 17.76 3.49
CA ALA A 158 19.73 16.71 4.42
C ALA A 158 19.17 15.34 4.05
N ARG A 159 17.92 15.27 3.53
CA ARG A 159 17.30 14.00 3.08
C ARG A 159 18.08 13.22 2.01
N SER A 160 19.06 13.85 1.36
CA SER A 160 19.85 13.18 0.31
C SER A 160 20.69 12.00 0.83
N VAL A 161 20.93 11.93 2.14
CA VAL A 161 21.65 10.81 2.77
C VAL A 161 20.72 9.73 3.32
N LEU A 162 19.40 9.95 3.34
CA LEU A 162 18.44 8.95 3.78
C LEU A 162 18.34 7.82 2.73
N ASN A 163 18.34 6.59 3.22
CA ASN A 163 18.25 5.40 2.36
C ASN A 163 16.80 5.02 2.03
N ASN A 164 16.62 4.01 1.19
CA ASN A 164 15.30 3.51 0.76
C ASN A 164 14.46 2.95 1.90
N SER A 165 15.08 2.43 2.96
CA SER A 165 14.36 1.88 4.12
C SER A 165 13.70 2.95 4.99
N THR A 166 13.97 4.25 4.72
CA THR A 166 13.30 5.35 5.44
C THR A 166 11.78 5.23 5.28
N LYS A 167 11.07 5.20 6.42
CA LYS A 167 9.60 5.15 6.48
C LYS A 167 9.00 6.31 5.70
N THR A 168 7.94 6.04 5.00
CA THR A 168 7.05 7.05 4.41
C THR A 168 5.59 6.67 4.68
N GLU A 169 4.70 7.66 4.57
CA GLU A 169 3.26 7.46 4.53
C GLU A 169 2.76 7.88 3.16
N ILE A 170 1.95 7.05 2.53
CA ILE A 170 1.35 7.38 1.25
C ILE A 170 -0.13 7.00 1.24
N CYS A 171 -0.99 8.00 1.06
CA CYS A 171 -2.41 7.78 0.80
C CYS A 171 -2.59 7.54 -0.70
N ILE A 172 -3.26 6.44 -1.04
CA ILE A 172 -3.53 6.04 -2.41
C ILE A 172 -5.03 5.89 -2.59
N THR A 173 -5.59 6.65 -3.53
CA THR A 173 -7.00 6.52 -3.94
C THR A 173 -7.06 5.87 -5.30
N MET A 174 -7.73 4.73 -5.37
CA MET A 174 -7.98 3.99 -6.62
C MET A 174 -9.45 3.59 -6.70
N ASN A 175 -9.96 3.42 -7.92
CA ASN A 175 -11.23 2.73 -8.13
C ASN A 175 -11.08 1.22 -7.93
N PHE A 176 -12.20 0.48 -7.84
CA PHE A 176 -12.16 -0.95 -7.55
C PHE A 176 -11.47 -1.77 -8.65
N ARG A 177 -11.53 -1.36 -9.91
CA ARG A 177 -10.80 -2.03 -10.99
C ARG A 177 -9.28 -1.90 -10.80
N GLU A 178 -8.79 -0.70 -10.49
CA GLU A 178 -7.37 -0.48 -10.28
C GLU A 178 -6.85 -1.13 -8.99
N TRP A 179 -7.66 -1.19 -7.91
CA TRP A 179 -7.30 -1.98 -6.73
C TRP A 179 -7.16 -3.47 -7.04
N ARG A 180 -8.03 -4.03 -7.88
CA ARG A 180 -7.91 -5.43 -8.36
C ARG A 180 -6.62 -5.63 -9.16
N HIS A 181 -6.29 -4.69 -10.05
CA HIS A 181 -5.03 -4.69 -10.79
C HIS A 181 -3.81 -4.58 -9.86
N PHE A 182 -3.85 -3.68 -8.88
CA PHE A 182 -2.81 -3.54 -7.85
C PHE A 182 -2.57 -4.86 -7.13
N ILE A 183 -3.62 -5.49 -6.61
CA ILE A 183 -3.52 -6.78 -5.89
C ILE A 183 -2.95 -7.87 -6.81
N ALA A 184 -3.46 -8.00 -8.03
CA ALA A 184 -2.98 -9.01 -8.98
C ALA A 184 -1.48 -8.87 -9.28
N LEU A 185 -0.98 -7.62 -9.39
CA LEU A 185 0.42 -7.37 -9.73
C LEU A 185 1.34 -7.40 -8.50
N ARG A 186 0.90 -6.83 -7.36
CA ARG A 186 1.77 -6.58 -6.20
C ARG A 186 1.73 -7.68 -5.16
N ASN A 187 0.69 -8.53 -5.18
CA ASN A 187 0.62 -9.74 -4.35
C ASN A 187 1.12 -11.00 -5.08
N ASP A 188 1.62 -10.85 -6.30
CA ASP A 188 2.24 -11.95 -7.06
C ASP A 188 3.57 -12.39 -6.40
N PRO A 189 3.87 -13.71 -6.32
CA PRO A 189 5.12 -14.22 -5.78
C PRO A 189 6.41 -13.64 -6.41
N ALA A 190 6.34 -13.17 -7.66
CA ALA A 190 7.46 -12.52 -8.36
C ALA A 190 7.65 -11.05 -7.98
N ALA A 191 6.70 -10.42 -7.27
CA ALA A 191 6.83 -9.05 -6.81
C ALA A 191 7.86 -8.94 -5.66
N HIS A 192 8.37 -7.73 -5.45
CA HIS A 192 9.29 -7.46 -4.34
C HIS A 192 8.69 -7.90 -2.99
N PRO A 193 9.44 -8.58 -2.11
CA PRO A 193 8.90 -9.15 -0.87
C PRO A 193 8.15 -8.12 0.01
N GLN A 194 8.69 -6.93 0.20
CA GLN A 194 8.06 -5.92 1.06
C GLN A 194 6.81 -5.29 0.43
N ILE A 195 6.70 -5.19 -0.92
CA ILE A 195 5.42 -4.74 -1.51
C ILE A 195 4.36 -5.83 -1.41
N ARG A 196 4.74 -7.11 -1.47
CA ARG A 196 3.81 -8.23 -1.23
C ARG A 196 3.24 -8.20 0.18
N GLU A 197 4.04 -7.87 1.17
CA GLU A 197 3.60 -7.71 2.56
C GLU A 197 2.42 -6.72 2.66
N VAL A 198 2.59 -5.51 2.16
CA VAL A 198 1.53 -4.48 2.24
C VAL A 198 0.39 -4.73 1.25
N ALA A 199 0.65 -5.38 0.11
CA ALA A 199 -0.39 -5.79 -0.83
C ALA A 199 -1.28 -6.89 -0.24
N GLN A 200 -0.73 -7.85 0.50
CA GLN A 200 -1.51 -8.86 1.21
C GLN A 200 -2.39 -8.23 2.30
N GLN A 201 -1.84 -7.32 3.09
CA GLN A 201 -2.62 -6.58 4.11
C GLN A 201 -3.76 -5.78 3.45
N ALA A 202 -3.47 -5.10 2.33
CA ALA A 202 -4.49 -4.37 1.57
C ALA A 202 -5.58 -5.33 1.04
N LEU A 203 -5.22 -6.51 0.52
CA LEU A 203 -6.17 -7.53 0.08
C LEU A 203 -7.07 -7.98 1.23
N ASP A 204 -6.50 -8.31 2.38
CA ASP A 204 -7.25 -8.78 3.55
C ASP A 204 -8.29 -7.74 4.02
N MET A 205 -7.88 -6.47 4.08
CA MET A 205 -8.75 -5.35 4.44
C MET A 205 -9.85 -5.12 3.41
N LEU A 206 -9.48 -5.06 2.13
CA LEU A 206 -10.40 -4.85 1.01
C LEU A 206 -11.40 -6.00 0.88
N TYR A 207 -10.94 -7.24 1.00
CA TYR A 207 -11.82 -8.41 0.98
C TYR A 207 -12.80 -8.43 2.14
N LYS A 208 -12.33 -8.13 3.35
CA LYS A 208 -13.19 -8.08 4.55
C LYS A 208 -14.33 -7.05 4.41
N LYS A 209 -14.06 -5.89 3.82
CA LYS A 209 -15.05 -4.81 3.69
C LYS A 209 -15.85 -4.87 2.37
N TYR A 210 -15.27 -5.37 1.29
CA TYR A 210 -15.81 -5.36 -0.07
C TYR A 210 -15.67 -6.73 -0.77
N PRO A 211 -16.21 -7.81 -0.19
CA PRO A 211 -15.89 -9.18 -0.58
C PRO A 211 -16.09 -9.49 -2.07
N VAL A 212 -17.19 -9.06 -2.67
CA VAL A 212 -17.53 -9.37 -4.07
C VAL A 212 -16.46 -8.94 -5.09
N PHE A 213 -15.68 -7.89 -4.76
CA PHE A 213 -14.64 -7.37 -5.65
C PHE A 213 -13.34 -8.17 -5.58
N PHE A 214 -13.07 -8.86 -4.46
CA PHE A 214 -11.78 -9.47 -4.18
C PHE A 214 -11.85 -10.99 -3.92
N GLU A 215 -13.03 -11.60 -3.93
CA GLU A 215 -13.24 -13.03 -3.64
C GLU A 215 -12.37 -13.96 -4.50
N GLN A 216 -12.04 -13.57 -5.74
CA GLN A 216 -11.19 -14.37 -6.63
C GLN A 216 -9.73 -14.47 -6.16
N PHE A 217 -9.22 -13.45 -5.45
CA PHE A 217 -7.83 -13.41 -4.98
C PHE A 217 -7.61 -14.21 -3.69
N VAL A 218 -8.69 -14.61 -3.02
CA VAL A 218 -8.63 -15.34 -1.74
C VAL A 218 -8.91 -16.84 -1.93
N LYS A 219 -9.61 -17.24 -2.99
CA LYS A 219 -9.96 -18.65 -3.26
C LYS A 219 -8.80 -19.49 -3.81
N GLU A 220 -7.72 -18.85 -4.22
CA GLU A 220 -6.54 -19.52 -4.80
C GLU A 220 -5.38 -19.72 -3.80
N ALA A 221 -5.59 -19.43 -2.49
CA ALA A 221 -4.61 -19.58 -1.44
C ALA A 221 -4.72 -20.93 -0.70
#